data_65015dc3c5fac96920f0f419b0e38dc8
#
_entry.id   65015dc3c5fac96920f0f419b0e38dc8
#
_cell.length_a   1.000
_cell.length_b   1.000
_cell.length_c   1.000
_cell.angle_alpha   90.00
_cell.angle_beta   90.00
_cell.angle_gamma   90.00
#
_symmetry.space_group_name_H-M   'P 1'
#
loop_
_entity.id
_entity.type
_entity.pdbx_description
1 polymer ?
#
loop_
_entity_poly.entity_id
_entity_poly.type
_entity_poly.pdbx_seq_one_letter_code
_entity_poly.pdbx_strand_id
1 'polypeptide(L)'
;MMTDSKVNKMVIKDLNLYYGDYLAVKDLSLDVIKNQALAFIGPSGCGKSSTLKCLNRMNDLVEGSRIEGLITLDGEDIYDRKFDVNELRKRVGMVFQAPTPFSMSISENIMYGPKTHGVKKKAELEEIVERSLKQANLWDEVKDDLRKNALELSGGQQQRLCIARALAVEPEVILMDEPTSALDPISTGKIEELVMDLKKKYTIVIVTHNIGQASRVTDRTAFFLNGVMVEVGNTAELFMSPKDKRTEDYITGRFG
;
A
#
# COMPACT_ATOMS: atom_id res chain seq x y z
N MET A 1 -19.34 -12.31 -24.64
CA MET A 1 -18.73 -11.92 -23.36
C MET A 1 -17.69 -10.86 -23.70
N MET A 2 -17.96 -9.58 -23.38
CA MET A 2 -16.97 -8.51 -23.54
C MET A 2 -15.87 -8.79 -22.51
N THR A 3 -14.66 -9.03 -22.97
CA THR A 3 -13.46 -9.01 -22.13
C THR A 3 -13.31 -7.59 -21.61
N ASP A 4 -13.67 -7.36 -20.34
CA ASP A 4 -13.34 -6.13 -19.65
C ASP A 4 -11.81 -5.95 -19.76
N SER A 5 -11.38 -5.06 -20.61
CA SER A 5 -9.96 -4.75 -20.78
C SER A 5 -9.47 -4.18 -19.46
N LYS A 6 -8.74 -4.98 -18.67
CA LYS A 6 -8.17 -4.56 -17.41
C LYS A 6 -7.32 -3.32 -17.65
N VAL A 7 -7.72 -2.20 -17.04
CA VAL A 7 -7.00 -0.93 -17.17
C VAL A 7 -5.85 -0.92 -16.16
N ASN A 8 -4.63 -0.71 -16.65
CA ASN A 8 -3.47 -0.55 -15.79
C ASN A 8 -3.51 0.82 -15.11
N LYS A 9 -3.43 0.84 -13.78
CA LYS A 9 -3.34 2.07 -12.99
C LYS A 9 -1.91 2.57 -12.90
N MET A 10 -0.99 1.64 -12.64
CA MET A 10 0.45 1.90 -12.70
C MET A 10 1.12 0.82 -13.54
N VAL A 11 2.19 1.21 -14.23
CA VAL A 11 3.02 0.30 -15.02
C VAL A 11 4.47 0.50 -14.61
N ILE A 12 5.14 -0.59 -14.29
CA ILE A 12 6.58 -0.64 -14.02
C ILE A 12 7.23 -1.36 -15.21
N LYS A 13 8.31 -0.78 -15.78
CA LYS A 13 9.08 -1.38 -16.87
C LYS A 13 10.57 -1.29 -16.58
N ASP A 14 11.23 -2.45 -16.62
CA ASP A 14 12.68 -2.62 -16.54
C ASP A 14 13.30 -1.86 -15.34
N LEU A 15 12.57 -1.87 -14.19
CA LEU A 15 12.97 -1.14 -12.98
C LEU A 15 14.19 -1.78 -12.35
N ASN A 16 15.23 -0.98 -12.17
CA ASN A 16 16.38 -1.28 -11.33
C ASN A 16 16.47 -0.25 -10.20
N LEU A 17 16.56 -0.72 -8.96
CA LEU A 17 16.74 0.12 -7.79
C LEU A 17 18.07 -0.16 -7.14
N TYR A 18 18.86 0.87 -6.93
CA TYR A 18 20.16 0.82 -6.27
C TYR A 18 20.13 1.60 -4.95
N TYR A 19 20.87 1.12 -3.97
CA TYR A 19 21.28 1.84 -2.76
C TYR A 19 22.81 1.88 -2.72
N GLY A 20 23.43 3.02 -3.08
CA GLY A 20 24.84 3.07 -3.41
C GLY A 20 25.16 2.13 -4.58
N ASP A 21 26.07 1.19 -4.37
CA ASP A 21 26.45 0.18 -5.38
C ASP A 21 25.59 -1.11 -5.31
N TYR A 22 24.74 -1.24 -4.29
CA TYR A 22 23.93 -2.44 -4.12
C TYR A 22 22.66 -2.39 -4.97
N LEU A 23 22.50 -3.32 -5.90
CA LEU A 23 21.31 -3.51 -6.73
C LEU A 23 20.24 -4.28 -5.94
N ALA A 24 19.30 -3.55 -5.36
CA ALA A 24 18.27 -4.06 -4.47
C ALA A 24 17.05 -4.65 -5.20
N VAL A 25 16.70 -4.10 -6.37
CA VAL A 25 15.64 -4.63 -7.27
C VAL A 25 16.20 -4.67 -8.68
N LYS A 26 15.96 -5.79 -9.38
CA LYS A 26 16.58 -6.11 -10.68
C LYS A 26 15.50 -6.34 -11.73
N ASP A 27 15.58 -5.58 -12.82
CA ASP A 27 14.81 -5.79 -14.07
C ASP A 27 13.33 -6.12 -13.83
N LEU A 28 12.69 -5.33 -12.97
CA LEU A 28 11.30 -5.54 -12.58
C LEU A 28 10.35 -4.90 -13.59
N SER A 29 9.49 -5.72 -14.22
CA SER A 29 8.38 -5.26 -15.05
C SER A 29 7.07 -5.81 -14.52
N LEU A 30 6.09 -4.94 -14.19
CA LEU A 30 4.86 -5.30 -13.48
C LEU A 30 3.74 -4.29 -13.74
N ASP A 31 2.53 -4.79 -13.99
CA ASP A 31 1.31 -3.98 -14.10
C ASP A 31 0.51 -4.02 -12.80
N VAL A 32 0.15 -2.84 -12.29
CA VAL A 32 -0.80 -2.64 -11.20
C VAL A 32 -2.16 -2.31 -11.80
N ILE A 33 -3.12 -3.22 -11.68
CA ILE A 33 -4.44 -3.11 -12.32
C ILE A 33 -5.35 -2.25 -11.44
N LYS A 34 -6.11 -1.34 -12.08
CA LYS A 34 -7.06 -0.45 -11.42
C LYS A 34 -8.11 -1.24 -10.63
N ASN A 35 -8.42 -0.78 -9.42
CA ASN A 35 -9.44 -1.36 -8.53
C ASN A 35 -9.22 -2.86 -8.26
N GLN A 36 -7.96 -3.27 -8.13
CA GLN A 36 -7.56 -4.59 -7.66
C GLN A 36 -6.56 -4.46 -6.51
N ALA A 37 -6.49 -5.49 -5.69
CA ALA A 37 -5.45 -5.65 -4.69
C ALA A 37 -4.33 -6.56 -5.21
N LEU A 38 -3.09 -6.07 -5.22
CA LEU A 38 -1.89 -6.77 -5.60
C LEU A 38 -1.02 -7.01 -4.37
N ALA A 39 -0.69 -8.26 -4.05
CA ALA A 39 0.27 -8.59 -2.99
C ALA A 39 1.69 -8.69 -3.53
N PHE A 40 2.66 -8.19 -2.76
CA PHE A 40 4.07 -8.54 -2.86
C PHE A 40 4.42 -9.49 -1.72
N ILE A 41 4.79 -10.73 -2.04
CA ILE A 41 5.20 -11.76 -1.08
C ILE A 41 6.65 -12.17 -1.31
N GLY A 42 7.29 -12.78 -0.31
CA GLY A 42 8.66 -13.28 -0.37
C GLY A 42 9.40 -13.08 0.95
N PRO A 43 10.61 -13.63 1.10
CA PRO A 43 11.40 -13.53 2.31
C PRO A 43 11.79 -12.08 2.66
N SER A 44 12.18 -11.85 3.91
CA SER A 44 12.67 -10.53 4.33
C SER A 44 13.89 -10.10 3.54
N GLY A 45 13.99 -8.80 3.22
CA GLY A 45 15.13 -8.26 2.47
C GLY A 45 15.14 -8.52 0.96
N CYS A 46 14.11 -9.18 0.38
CA CYS A 46 14.09 -9.48 -1.07
C CYS A 46 13.61 -8.33 -1.98
N GLY A 47 13.46 -7.10 -1.47
CA GLY A 47 13.16 -5.92 -2.28
C GLY A 47 11.68 -5.47 -2.31
N LYS A 48 10.73 -6.15 -1.65
CA LYS A 48 9.28 -5.83 -1.67
C LYS A 48 8.97 -4.38 -1.24
N SER A 49 9.35 -4.02 -0.01
CA SER A 49 9.11 -2.67 0.52
C SER A 49 9.87 -1.60 -0.25
N SER A 50 11.05 -1.93 -0.78
CA SER A 50 11.82 -1.05 -1.65
C SER A 50 11.08 -0.80 -2.97
N THR A 51 10.53 -1.85 -3.60
CA THR A 51 9.68 -1.73 -4.80
C THR A 51 8.41 -0.93 -4.49
N LEU A 52 7.73 -1.21 -3.36
CA LEU A 52 6.54 -0.47 -2.95
C LEU A 52 6.82 1.04 -2.86
N LYS A 53 7.94 1.42 -2.24
CA LYS A 53 8.36 2.82 -2.05
C LYS A 53 8.76 3.52 -3.37
N CYS A 54 9.08 2.78 -4.44
CA CYS A 54 9.27 3.37 -5.76
C CYS A 54 7.97 3.95 -6.32
N LEU A 55 6.81 3.35 -6.01
CA LEU A 55 5.52 3.72 -6.57
C LEU A 55 5.03 5.13 -6.14
N ASN A 56 5.58 5.69 -5.05
CA ASN A 56 5.26 7.05 -4.58
C ASN A 56 6.51 7.89 -4.31
N ARG A 57 7.65 7.48 -4.85
CA ARG A 57 8.94 8.18 -4.74
C ARG A 57 9.42 8.39 -3.30
N MET A 58 9.04 7.47 -2.38
CA MET A 58 9.57 7.51 -1.00
C MET A 58 11.06 7.13 -0.95
N ASN A 59 11.58 6.40 -1.95
CA ASN A 59 13.00 6.10 -2.05
C ASN A 59 13.86 7.35 -2.32
N ASP A 60 13.28 8.44 -2.85
CA ASP A 60 14.00 9.72 -3.03
C ASP A 60 14.50 10.29 -1.70
N LEU A 61 13.94 9.86 -0.55
CA LEU A 61 14.35 10.26 0.79
C LEU A 61 15.52 9.43 1.34
N VAL A 62 15.93 8.38 0.63
CA VAL A 62 17.03 7.51 1.04
C VAL A 62 18.29 7.97 0.30
N GLU A 63 19.30 8.39 1.07
CA GLU A 63 20.58 8.82 0.50
C GLU A 63 21.24 7.71 -0.32
N GLY A 64 21.74 8.05 -1.50
CA GLY A 64 22.36 7.10 -2.42
C GLY A 64 21.37 6.22 -3.16
N SER A 65 20.05 6.45 -3.05
CA SER A 65 19.09 5.72 -3.88
C SER A 65 19.14 6.19 -5.33
N ARG A 66 19.15 5.24 -6.27
CA ARG A 66 19.10 5.50 -7.71
C ARG A 66 18.16 4.52 -8.38
N ILE A 67 17.26 5.05 -9.21
CA ILE A 67 16.25 4.30 -9.93
C ILE A 67 16.51 4.43 -11.42
N GLU A 68 16.46 3.30 -12.13
CA GLU A 68 16.51 3.19 -13.58
C GLU A 68 15.27 2.44 -14.07
N GLY A 69 14.86 2.67 -15.30
CA GLY A 69 13.61 2.13 -15.85
C GLY A 69 12.48 3.15 -15.84
N LEU A 70 11.25 2.69 -15.97
CA LEU A 70 10.07 3.53 -16.08
C LEU A 70 8.99 3.10 -15.07
N ILE A 71 8.41 4.06 -14.37
CA ILE A 71 7.18 3.85 -13.58
C ILE A 71 6.16 4.90 -13.98
N THR A 72 4.97 4.46 -14.42
CA THR A 72 3.91 5.39 -14.80
C THR A 72 2.69 5.27 -13.89
N LEU A 73 2.00 6.39 -13.69
CA LEU A 73 0.66 6.48 -13.12
C LEU A 73 -0.28 7.06 -14.18
N ASP A 74 -1.31 6.31 -14.60
CA ASP A 74 -2.20 6.66 -15.71
C ASP A 74 -1.44 7.04 -17.01
N GLY A 75 -0.28 6.40 -17.26
CA GLY A 75 0.55 6.63 -18.43
C GLY A 75 1.58 7.76 -18.29
N GLU A 76 1.56 8.54 -17.23
CA GLU A 76 2.54 9.61 -16.96
C GLU A 76 3.72 9.08 -16.14
N ASP A 77 4.95 9.36 -16.60
CA ASP A 77 6.18 8.96 -15.87
C ASP A 77 6.29 9.72 -14.55
N ILE A 78 6.20 8.99 -13.43
CA ILE A 78 6.27 9.58 -12.08
C ILE A 78 7.69 10.04 -11.71
N TYR A 79 8.73 9.66 -12.47
CA TYR A 79 10.12 10.10 -12.28
C TYR A 79 10.54 11.21 -13.26
N ASP A 80 9.64 11.67 -14.16
CA ASP A 80 9.90 12.88 -14.95
C ASP A 80 10.15 14.06 -14.00
N ARG A 81 11.12 14.91 -14.36
CA ARG A 81 11.51 16.09 -13.56
C ARG A 81 10.38 17.12 -13.38
N LYS A 82 9.40 17.10 -14.28
CA LYS A 82 8.24 18.00 -14.24
C LYS A 82 7.08 17.45 -13.41
N PHE A 83 7.14 16.17 -13.03
CA PHE A 83 6.07 15.56 -12.25
C PHE A 83 6.10 16.08 -10.81
N ASP A 84 4.98 16.62 -10.32
CA ASP A 84 4.87 17.10 -8.94
C ASP A 84 4.78 15.93 -7.95
N VAL A 85 5.80 15.80 -7.11
CA VAL A 85 5.89 14.73 -6.10
C VAL A 85 4.80 14.89 -5.02
N ASN A 86 4.35 16.10 -4.72
CA ASN A 86 3.27 16.31 -3.75
C ASN A 86 1.94 15.83 -4.32
N GLU A 87 1.67 16.11 -5.60
CA GLU A 87 0.49 15.59 -6.29
C GLU A 87 0.57 14.05 -6.41
N LEU A 88 1.74 13.48 -6.72
CA LEU A 88 1.93 12.03 -6.70
C LEU A 88 1.54 11.44 -5.34
N ARG A 89 2.09 11.97 -4.24
CA ARG A 89 1.85 11.43 -2.89
C ARG A 89 0.44 11.65 -2.38
N LYS A 90 -0.30 12.60 -2.95
CA LYS A 90 -1.74 12.74 -2.74
C LYS A 90 -2.52 11.63 -3.46
N ARG A 91 -2.17 11.33 -4.72
CA ARG A 91 -2.83 10.30 -5.54
C ARG A 91 -2.42 8.88 -5.12
N VAL A 92 -1.20 8.70 -4.59
CA VAL A 92 -0.63 7.41 -4.17
C VAL A 92 -0.28 7.48 -2.68
N GLY A 93 -1.28 7.20 -1.85
CA GLY A 93 -1.15 7.20 -0.38
C GLY A 93 -0.37 6.00 0.13
N MET A 94 0.25 6.13 1.31
CA MET A 94 1.03 5.06 1.93
C MET A 94 0.67 4.84 3.40
N VAL A 95 0.53 3.57 3.76
CA VAL A 95 0.37 3.08 5.12
C VAL A 95 1.60 2.26 5.48
N PHE A 96 2.27 2.64 6.57
CA PHE A 96 3.52 2.02 7.02
C PHE A 96 3.28 0.81 7.92
N GLN A 97 4.30 -0.01 8.08
CA GLN A 97 4.31 -1.21 8.92
C GLN A 97 3.99 -0.89 10.38
N ALA A 98 4.69 0.07 10.97
CA ALA A 98 4.36 0.58 12.30
C ALA A 98 3.28 1.67 12.19
N PRO A 99 2.23 1.64 13.01
CA PRO A 99 1.32 2.77 13.11
C PRO A 99 2.07 4.04 13.48
N THR A 100 1.87 5.09 12.70
CA THR A 100 2.56 6.39 12.90
C THR A 100 1.54 7.53 12.94
N PRO A 101 0.58 7.52 13.88
CA PRO A 101 -0.28 8.66 14.07
C PRO A 101 0.55 9.87 14.56
N PHE A 102 0.18 11.06 14.15
CA PHE A 102 0.80 12.27 14.69
C PHE A 102 0.38 12.47 16.15
N SER A 103 1.26 13.08 16.98
CA SER A 103 0.97 13.43 18.38
C SER A 103 0.00 14.62 18.46
N MET A 104 -1.22 14.38 17.97
CA MET A 104 -2.36 15.31 17.96
C MET A 104 -3.67 14.52 18.07
N SER A 105 -4.80 15.20 18.08
CA SER A 105 -6.10 14.52 18.21
C SER A 105 -6.41 13.60 17.03
N ILE A 106 -7.39 12.70 17.22
CA ILE A 106 -7.89 11.79 16.17
C ILE A 106 -8.38 12.59 14.97
N SER A 107 -9.20 13.63 15.20
CA SER A 107 -9.73 14.47 14.12
C SER A 107 -8.62 15.25 13.40
N GLU A 108 -7.66 15.80 14.13
CA GLU A 108 -6.55 16.55 13.53
C GLU A 108 -5.65 15.68 12.67
N ASN A 109 -5.41 14.41 13.05
CA ASN A 109 -4.69 13.46 12.21
C ASN A 109 -5.31 13.35 10.81
N ILE A 110 -6.64 13.27 10.74
CA ILE A 110 -7.35 13.11 9.47
C ILE A 110 -7.41 14.46 8.72
N MET A 111 -7.66 15.57 9.42
CA MET A 111 -7.73 16.90 8.81
C MET A 111 -6.40 17.39 8.27
N TYR A 112 -5.28 16.81 8.69
CA TYR A 112 -3.93 17.28 8.34
C TYR A 112 -3.71 17.33 6.82
N GLY A 113 -3.95 16.21 6.12
CA GLY A 113 -3.80 16.13 4.67
C GLY A 113 -4.72 17.12 3.92
N PRO A 114 -6.04 17.06 4.12
CA PRO A 114 -6.97 18.00 3.49
C PRO A 114 -6.62 19.47 3.70
N LYS A 115 -6.24 19.88 4.92
CA LYS A 115 -5.79 21.25 5.20
C LYS A 115 -4.54 21.62 4.40
N THR A 116 -3.56 20.73 4.32
CA THR A 116 -2.33 20.95 3.53
C THR A 116 -2.64 21.11 2.05
N HIS A 117 -3.69 20.44 1.56
CA HIS A 117 -4.20 20.57 0.18
C HIS A 117 -5.25 21.66 -0.01
N GLY A 118 -5.40 22.59 0.97
CA GLY A 118 -6.15 23.83 0.80
C GLY A 118 -7.60 23.79 1.25
N VAL A 119 -8.09 22.72 1.88
CA VAL A 119 -9.44 22.69 2.47
C VAL A 119 -9.46 23.55 3.73
N LYS A 120 -10.28 24.62 3.73
CA LYS A 120 -10.34 25.63 4.81
C LYS A 120 -11.65 25.61 5.58
N LYS A 121 -12.73 25.12 4.97
CA LYS A 121 -14.06 25.15 5.59
C LYS A 121 -14.17 24.09 6.68
N LYS A 122 -14.54 24.51 7.90
CA LYS A 122 -14.65 23.62 9.06
C LYS A 122 -15.66 22.50 8.83
N ALA A 123 -16.84 22.80 8.29
CA ALA A 123 -17.87 21.80 8.02
C ALA A 123 -17.39 20.71 7.03
N GLU A 124 -16.67 21.12 5.97
CA GLU A 124 -16.09 20.19 4.99
C GLU A 124 -15.03 19.27 5.63
N LEU A 125 -14.19 19.84 6.52
CA LEU A 125 -13.21 19.06 7.28
C LEU A 125 -13.88 18.04 8.23
N GLU A 126 -14.97 18.43 8.88
CA GLU A 126 -15.75 17.54 9.76
C GLU A 126 -16.39 16.38 8.97
N GLU A 127 -16.94 16.65 7.77
CA GLU A 127 -17.45 15.62 6.85
C GLU A 127 -16.33 14.65 6.40
N ILE A 128 -15.15 15.18 6.08
CA ILE A 128 -13.99 14.35 5.70
C ILE A 128 -13.59 13.45 6.88
N VAL A 129 -13.57 13.95 8.11
CA VAL A 129 -13.24 13.16 9.31
C VAL A 129 -14.22 12.00 9.46
N GLU A 130 -15.53 12.29 9.46
CA GLU A 130 -16.56 11.26 9.61
C GLU A 130 -16.48 10.22 8.49
N ARG A 131 -16.41 10.66 7.23
CA ARG A 131 -16.31 9.79 6.06
C ARG A 131 -15.09 8.88 6.13
N SER A 132 -13.91 9.45 6.44
CA SER A 132 -12.65 8.69 6.46
C SER A 132 -12.61 7.68 7.60
N LEU A 133 -13.13 8.03 8.78
CA LEU A 133 -13.25 7.10 9.90
C LEU A 133 -14.24 5.98 9.62
N LYS A 134 -15.38 6.27 8.95
CA LYS A 134 -16.32 5.25 8.50
C LYS A 134 -15.68 4.30 7.48
N GLN A 135 -14.98 4.85 6.49
CA GLN A 135 -14.27 4.04 5.49
C GLN A 135 -13.19 3.15 6.11
N ALA A 136 -12.59 3.55 7.21
CA ALA A 136 -11.59 2.78 7.95
C ALA A 136 -12.18 1.87 9.04
N ASN A 137 -13.51 1.70 9.10
CA ASN A 137 -14.22 0.91 10.12
C ASN A 137 -13.80 1.31 11.56
N LEU A 138 -13.59 2.61 11.80
CA LEU A 138 -13.15 3.13 13.09
C LEU A 138 -14.15 4.11 13.74
N TRP A 139 -15.09 4.65 12.96
CA TRP A 139 -16.02 5.70 13.41
C TRP A 139 -16.75 5.35 14.70
N ASP A 140 -17.39 4.20 14.77
CA ASP A 140 -18.21 3.80 15.93
C ASP A 140 -17.41 3.59 17.21
N GLU A 141 -16.11 3.36 17.07
CA GLU A 141 -15.19 3.19 18.21
C GLU A 141 -14.66 4.54 18.77
N VAL A 142 -14.67 5.61 17.96
CA VAL A 142 -14.00 6.86 18.34
C VAL A 142 -14.83 8.14 18.17
N LYS A 143 -16.05 8.06 17.66
CA LYS A 143 -16.89 9.22 17.34
C LYS A 143 -17.15 10.17 18.52
N ASP A 144 -17.17 9.65 19.74
CA ASP A 144 -17.39 10.41 20.95
C ASP A 144 -16.06 10.99 21.54
N ASP A 145 -14.92 10.53 21.02
CA ASP A 145 -13.56 10.83 21.50
C ASP A 145 -12.66 11.51 20.45
N LEU A 146 -13.21 12.18 19.43
CA LEU A 146 -12.45 12.74 18.30
C LEU A 146 -11.35 13.75 18.71
N ARG A 147 -11.44 14.33 19.91
CA ARG A 147 -10.44 15.26 20.48
C ARG A 147 -9.35 14.57 21.28
N LYS A 148 -9.49 13.28 21.56
CA LYS A 148 -8.51 12.46 22.28
C LYS A 148 -7.21 12.37 21.50
N ASN A 149 -6.09 12.30 22.19
CA ASN A 149 -4.80 12.10 21.54
C ASN A 149 -4.75 10.75 20.83
N ALA A 150 -4.38 10.75 19.55
CA ALA A 150 -4.32 9.54 18.73
C ALA A 150 -3.34 8.48 19.25
N LEU A 151 -2.33 8.87 20.03
CA LEU A 151 -1.37 7.95 20.66
C LEU A 151 -1.99 7.12 21.80
N GLU A 152 -3.17 7.52 22.31
CA GLU A 152 -3.88 6.77 23.35
C GLU A 152 -4.73 5.61 22.78
N LEU A 153 -4.88 5.53 21.47
CA LEU A 153 -5.57 4.44 20.80
C LEU A 153 -4.78 3.13 20.89
N SER A 154 -5.48 1.99 20.81
CA SER A 154 -4.83 0.67 20.66
C SER A 154 -4.06 0.59 19.33
N GLY A 155 -3.08 -0.31 19.22
CA GLY A 155 -2.27 -0.47 18.00
C GLY A 155 -3.13 -0.69 16.74
N GLY A 156 -4.17 -1.53 16.82
CA GLY A 156 -5.09 -1.75 15.71
C GLY A 156 -5.95 -0.53 15.38
N GLN A 157 -6.36 0.26 16.38
CA GLN A 157 -7.05 1.53 16.16
C GLN A 157 -6.12 2.57 15.54
N GLN A 158 -4.88 2.66 16.01
CA GLN A 158 -3.87 3.56 15.42
C GLN A 158 -3.60 3.22 13.95
N GLN A 159 -3.50 1.94 13.61
CA GLN A 159 -3.30 1.51 12.22
C GLN A 159 -4.51 1.88 11.34
N ARG A 160 -5.74 1.64 11.81
CA ARG A 160 -6.94 2.06 11.09
C ARG A 160 -7.05 3.58 10.99
N LEU A 161 -6.59 4.35 11.99
CA LEU A 161 -6.49 5.80 11.91
C LEU A 161 -5.48 6.23 10.84
N CYS A 162 -4.32 5.58 10.72
CA CYS A 162 -3.35 5.84 9.64
C CYS A 162 -3.94 5.55 8.25
N ILE A 163 -4.77 4.50 8.13
CA ILE A 163 -5.52 4.22 6.89
C ILE A 163 -6.55 5.34 6.64
N ALA A 164 -7.35 5.72 7.66
CA ALA A 164 -8.32 6.83 7.54
C ALA A 164 -7.65 8.13 7.10
N ARG A 165 -6.47 8.44 7.66
CA ARG A 165 -5.66 9.61 7.28
C ARG A 165 -5.23 9.55 5.81
N ALA A 166 -4.81 8.39 5.32
CA ALA A 166 -4.47 8.22 3.91
C ALA A 166 -5.70 8.39 3.00
N LEU A 167 -6.88 7.89 3.42
CA LEU A 167 -8.13 8.01 2.68
C LEU A 167 -8.69 9.44 2.64
N ALA A 168 -8.34 10.29 3.61
CA ALA A 168 -8.88 11.64 3.76
C ALA A 168 -8.57 12.57 2.57
N VAL A 169 -7.49 12.30 1.84
CA VAL A 169 -7.10 13.04 0.62
C VAL A 169 -7.62 12.40 -0.66
N GLU A 170 -8.47 11.36 -0.56
CA GLU A 170 -9.07 10.63 -1.68
C GLU A 170 -8.03 10.12 -2.70
N PRO A 171 -7.10 9.25 -2.26
CA PRO A 171 -6.08 8.72 -3.14
C PRO A 171 -6.71 7.81 -4.21
N GLU A 172 -5.96 7.53 -5.27
CA GLU A 172 -6.33 6.58 -6.31
C GLU A 172 -5.68 5.20 -6.09
N VAL A 173 -4.51 5.22 -5.45
CA VAL A 173 -3.74 4.03 -5.09
C VAL A 173 -3.39 4.09 -3.61
N ILE A 174 -3.48 2.96 -2.91
CA ILE A 174 -3.09 2.81 -1.51
C ILE A 174 -1.99 1.77 -1.43
N LEU A 175 -0.81 2.20 -0.98
CA LEU A 175 0.32 1.33 -0.71
C LEU A 175 0.30 0.94 0.77
N MET A 176 0.46 -0.35 1.07
CA MET A 176 0.47 -0.87 2.44
C MET A 176 1.72 -1.73 2.67
N ASP A 177 2.62 -1.28 3.54
CA ASP A 177 3.84 -2.00 3.87
C ASP A 177 3.62 -2.79 5.17
N GLU A 178 3.37 -4.10 5.06
CA GLU A 178 3.11 -5.03 6.18
C GLU A 178 2.11 -4.50 7.24
N PRO A 179 0.91 -4.04 6.87
CA PRO A 179 0.03 -3.25 7.74
C PRO A 179 -0.51 -3.98 8.98
N THR A 180 -0.27 -5.28 9.09
CA THR A 180 -0.79 -6.13 10.19
C THR A 180 0.29 -6.83 11.00
N SER A 181 1.58 -6.63 10.65
CA SER A 181 2.69 -7.41 11.24
C SER A 181 2.87 -7.24 12.76
N ALA A 182 2.44 -6.11 13.31
CA ALA A 182 2.54 -5.77 14.73
C ALA A 182 1.19 -5.86 15.46
N LEU A 183 0.16 -6.47 14.84
CA LEU A 183 -1.21 -6.47 15.37
C LEU A 183 -1.62 -7.86 15.89
N ASP A 184 -2.53 -7.86 16.84
CA ASP A 184 -3.21 -9.06 17.30
C ASP A 184 -4.14 -9.66 16.22
N PRO A 185 -4.57 -10.93 16.34
CA PRO A 185 -5.39 -11.59 15.33
C PRO A 185 -6.75 -10.91 15.06
N ILE A 186 -7.38 -10.30 16.07
CA ILE A 186 -8.67 -9.62 15.93
C ILE A 186 -8.48 -8.33 15.12
N SER A 187 -7.47 -7.53 15.46
CA SER A 187 -7.11 -6.31 14.74
C SER A 187 -6.67 -6.62 13.30
N THR A 188 -5.94 -7.72 13.10
CA THR A 188 -5.57 -8.21 11.77
C THR A 188 -6.80 -8.52 10.92
N GLY A 189 -7.78 -9.25 11.46
CA GLY A 189 -9.04 -9.56 10.77
C GLY A 189 -9.78 -8.29 10.33
N LYS A 190 -9.88 -7.29 11.19
CA LYS A 190 -10.49 -5.99 10.86
C LYS A 190 -9.78 -5.26 9.72
N ILE A 191 -8.44 -5.33 9.64
CA ILE A 191 -7.68 -4.75 8.53
C ILE A 191 -7.91 -5.55 7.23
N GLU A 192 -7.98 -6.87 7.30
CA GLU A 192 -8.26 -7.72 6.14
C GLU A 192 -9.65 -7.43 5.55
N GLU A 193 -10.68 -7.34 6.37
CA GLU A 193 -12.03 -6.94 5.96
C GLU A 193 -12.01 -5.54 5.31
N LEU A 194 -11.29 -4.61 5.93
CA LEU A 194 -11.14 -3.26 5.41
C LEU A 194 -10.48 -3.25 4.02
N VAL A 195 -9.42 -4.02 3.80
CA VAL A 195 -8.76 -4.13 2.49
C VAL A 195 -9.72 -4.69 1.43
N MET A 196 -10.53 -5.70 1.79
CA MET A 196 -11.54 -6.27 0.89
C MET A 196 -12.62 -5.27 0.49
N ASP A 197 -13.00 -4.35 1.37
CA ASP A 197 -13.96 -3.29 1.05
C ASP A 197 -13.31 -2.17 0.23
N LEU A 198 -12.11 -1.75 0.62
CA LEU A 198 -11.40 -0.67 -0.06
C LEU A 198 -11.03 -1.01 -1.51
N LYS A 199 -10.64 -2.26 -1.83
CA LYS A 199 -10.25 -2.64 -3.20
C LYS A 199 -11.39 -2.51 -4.22
N LYS A 200 -12.64 -2.44 -3.78
CA LYS A 200 -13.80 -2.18 -4.64
C LYS A 200 -13.77 -0.78 -5.26
N LYS A 201 -13.09 0.17 -4.61
CA LYS A 201 -13.02 1.58 -5.00
C LYS A 201 -11.58 2.04 -5.32
N TYR A 202 -10.61 1.52 -4.59
CA TYR A 202 -9.20 1.92 -4.66
C TYR A 202 -8.35 0.81 -5.27
N THR A 203 -7.25 1.20 -5.91
CA THR A 203 -6.19 0.26 -6.28
C THR A 203 -5.29 0.06 -5.07
N ILE A 204 -4.99 -1.18 -4.70
CA ILE A 204 -4.20 -1.48 -3.49
C ILE A 204 -2.95 -2.27 -3.86
N VAL A 205 -1.80 -1.88 -3.34
CA VAL A 205 -0.58 -2.70 -3.36
C VAL A 205 -0.16 -2.97 -1.92
N ILE A 206 -0.12 -4.23 -1.52
CA ILE A 206 0.19 -4.64 -0.15
C ILE A 206 1.44 -5.51 -0.11
N VAL A 207 2.41 -5.15 0.72
CA VAL A 207 3.52 -6.03 1.09
C VAL A 207 3.09 -6.85 2.30
N THR A 208 3.28 -8.14 2.24
CA THR A 208 3.07 -9.03 3.40
C THR A 208 3.97 -10.26 3.33
N HIS A 209 4.43 -10.72 4.48
CA HIS A 209 5.08 -12.02 4.63
C HIS A 209 4.07 -13.13 5.02
N ASN A 210 2.81 -12.76 5.28
CA ASN A 210 1.75 -13.72 5.62
C ASN A 210 1.04 -14.19 4.34
N ILE A 211 1.39 -15.41 3.90
CA ILE A 211 0.83 -16.07 2.72
C ILE A 211 -0.70 -16.20 2.83
N GLY A 212 -1.20 -16.58 4.02
CA GLY A 212 -2.64 -16.70 4.27
C GLY A 212 -3.38 -15.36 4.11
N GLN A 213 -2.80 -14.25 4.55
CA GLN A 213 -3.35 -12.92 4.35
C GLN A 213 -3.43 -12.59 2.84
N ALA A 214 -2.31 -12.74 2.12
CA ALA A 214 -2.30 -12.49 0.67
C ALA A 214 -3.39 -13.29 -0.05
N SER A 215 -3.53 -14.58 0.30
CA SER A 215 -4.55 -15.47 -0.28
C SER A 215 -5.99 -14.99 -0.06
N ARG A 216 -6.28 -14.40 1.11
CA ARG A 216 -7.65 -13.96 1.46
C ARG A 216 -8.03 -12.62 0.85
N VAL A 217 -7.09 -11.65 0.77
CA VAL A 217 -7.46 -10.26 0.50
C VAL A 217 -7.07 -9.76 -0.89
N THR A 218 -6.20 -10.48 -1.64
CA THR A 218 -5.68 -9.95 -2.91
C THR A 218 -6.19 -10.70 -4.14
N ASP A 219 -6.25 -9.99 -5.25
CA ASP A 219 -6.68 -10.52 -6.55
C ASP A 219 -5.50 -11.06 -7.35
N ARG A 220 -4.33 -10.42 -7.18
CA ARG A 220 -3.07 -10.82 -7.80
C ARG A 220 -1.95 -10.85 -6.77
N THR A 221 -0.98 -11.71 -7.00
CA THR A 221 0.20 -11.86 -6.14
C THR A 221 1.46 -11.90 -6.98
N ALA A 222 2.49 -11.16 -6.57
CA ALA A 222 3.84 -11.18 -7.11
C ALA A 222 4.80 -11.72 -6.05
N PHE A 223 5.54 -12.78 -6.40
CA PHE A 223 6.56 -13.38 -5.54
C PHE A 223 7.94 -12.82 -5.85
N PHE A 224 8.62 -12.34 -4.82
CA PHE A 224 9.96 -11.75 -4.88
C PHE A 224 10.99 -12.63 -4.19
N LEU A 225 12.16 -12.74 -4.80
CA LEU A 225 13.32 -13.45 -4.25
C LEU A 225 14.62 -12.75 -4.68
N ASN A 226 15.46 -12.38 -3.71
CA ASN A 226 16.80 -11.80 -3.97
C ASN A 226 16.79 -10.62 -4.97
N GLY A 227 15.84 -9.71 -4.82
CA GLY A 227 15.71 -8.53 -5.67
C GLY A 227 15.04 -8.78 -7.03
N VAL A 228 14.58 -10.00 -7.31
CA VAL A 228 13.92 -10.36 -8.58
C VAL A 228 12.46 -10.73 -8.31
N MET A 229 11.55 -10.26 -9.16
CA MET A 229 10.19 -10.80 -9.23
C MET A 229 10.23 -12.13 -9.98
N VAL A 230 9.99 -13.22 -9.27
CA VAL A 230 10.08 -14.60 -9.79
C VAL A 230 8.82 -14.96 -10.56
N GLU A 231 7.66 -14.64 -10.00
CA GLU A 231 6.38 -15.01 -10.57
C GLU A 231 5.31 -13.98 -10.20
N VAL A 232 4.37 -13.71 -11.10
CA VAL A 232 3.19 -12.89 -10.84
C VAL A 232 1.98 -13.50 -11.54
N GLY A 233 0.84 -13.53 -10.84
CA GLY A 233 -0.39 -14.11 -11.40
C GLY A 233 -1.63 -13.81 -10.58
N ASN A 234 -2.75 -14.42 -10.97
CA ASN A 234 -3.94 -14.48 -10.14
C ASN A 234 -3.59 -15.15 -8.80
N THR A 235 -4.04 -14.59 -7.69
CA THR A 235 -3.67 -15.07 -6.35
C THR A 235 -4.06 -16.55 -6.15
N ALA A 236 -5.29 -16.93 -6.50
CA ALA A 236 -5.74 -18.30 -6.31
C ALA A 236 -4.94 -19.31 -7.18
N GLU A 237 -4.67 -18.95 -8.43
CA GLU A 237 -3.87 -19.79 -9.33
C GLU A 237 -2.43 -19.95 -8.83
N LEU A 238 -1.79 -18.85 -8.42
CA LEU A 238 -0.41 -18.85 -7.94
C LEU A 238 -0.25 -19.69 -6.66
N PHE A 239 -1.24 -19.66 -5.76
CA PHE A 239 -1.18 -20.49 -4.54
C PHE A 239 -1.56 -21.96 -4.75
N MET A 240 -2.43 -22.27 -5.72
CA MET A 240 -2.83 -23.64 -6.01
C MET A 240 -1.85 -24.37 -6.93
N SER A 241 -1.29 -23.68 -7.91
CA SER A 241 -0.46 -24.26 -8.97
C SER A 241 0.60 -23.26 -9.45
N PRO A 242 1.60 -22.95 -8.60
CA PRO A 242 2.70 -22.09 -8.98
C PRO A 242 3.48 -22.69 -10.16
N LYS A 243 3.92 -21.82 -11.07
CA LYS A 243 4.66 -22.22 -12.28
C LYS A 243 6.16 -22.36 -12.04
N ASP A 244 6.69 -21.55 -11.12
CA ASP A 244 8.10 -21.57 -10.75
C ASP A 244 8.32 -22.39 -9.47
N LYS A 245 9.28 -23.29 -9.50
CA LYS A 245 9.63 -24.17 -8.38
C LYS A 245 9.98 -23.38 -7.11
N ARG A 246 10.63 -22.21 -7.24
CA ARG A 246 10.98 -21.34 -6.11
C ARG A 246 9.73 -20.77 -5.43
N THR A 247 8.68 -20.47 -6.21
CA THR A 247 7.38 -20.04 -5.69
C THR A 247 6.72 -21.17 -4.91
N GLU A 248 6.72 -22.40 -5.46
CA GLU A 248 6.18 -23.59 -4.80
C GLU A 248 6.89 -23.86 -3.46
N ASP A 249 8.23 -23.84 -3.46
CA ASP A 249 9.02 -24.08 -2.27
C ASP A 249 8.77 -23.03 -1.19
N TYR A 250 8.61 -21.76 -1.57
CA TYR A 250 8.26 -20.68 -0.63
C TYR A 250 6.86 -20.86 -0.03
N ILE A 251 5.84 -21.14 -0.85
CA ILE A 251 4.45 -21.30 -0.40
C ILE A 251 4.30 -22.54 0.50
N THR A 252 5.01 -23.61 0.21
CA THR A 252 4.95 -24.87 0.98
C THR A 252 5.87 -24.89 2.21
N GLY A 253 6.59 -23.80 2.48
CA GLY A 253 7.52 -23.71 3.62
C GLY A 253 8.79 -24.57 3.46
N ARG A 254 9.11 -25.03 2.26
CA ARG A 254 10.33 -25.80 1.96
C ARG A 254 11.52 -24.90 1.61
N PHE A 255 11.39 -23.64 1.92
CA PHE A 255 12.38 -22.61 1.63
C PHE A 255 13.39 -22.55 2.78
N GLY A 256 14.60 -23.01 2.56
CA GLY A 256 15.70 -23.03 3.52
C GLY A 256 17.02 -23.39 2.83
#